data_ddd33e75a62f4b4df5307935fe685959
#
_entry.id   ddd33e75a62f4b4df5307935fe685959
#
_cell.length_a   1.000
_cell.length_b   1.000
_cell.length_c   1.000
_cell.angle_alpha   90.00
_cell.angle_beta   90.00
_cell.angle_gamma   90.00
#
_symmetry.space_group_name_H-M   'P 1'
#
loop_
_entity.id
_entity.type
_entity.pdbx_description
1 polymer ?
#
loop_
_entity_poly.entity_id
_entity_poly.type
_entity_poly.pdbx_seq_one_letter_code
_entity_poly.pdbx_strand_id
1 'polypeptide(L)'
;MWVVNTKAPLRLTRLAFPYLRKSGSGRIIDIISMSGKRVKGNLVGYSMSKFAAMAASHAARLHGWDKGIRVTAICPGYVRTDMTAEVKTFEQEKMSRPEDIAQIVNTLLLLPNESVVPEVMMNCVFETL
;
A
#
# COMPACT_ATOMS: atom_id res chain seq x y z
N MET A 1 -12.98 8.93 4.93
CA MET A 1 -12.47 7.74 4.22
C MET A 1 -11.92 8.08 2.85
N TRP A 2 -12.73 8.54 1.89
CA TRP A 2 -12.30 8.88 0.53
C TRP A 2 -11.18 9.92 0.47
N VAL A 3 -11.29 10.98 1.24
CA VAL A 3 -10.28 12.05 1.29
C VAL A 3 -8.94 11.50 1.79
N VAL A 4 -8.95 10.73 2.87
CA VAL A 4 -7.73 10.21 3.52
C VAL A 4 -7.12 9.06 2.71
N ASN A 5 -7.93 8.11 2.24
CA ASN A 5 -7.42 6.91 1.59
C ASN A 5 -7.06 7.10 0.11
N THR A 6 -7.64 8.12 -0.55
CA THR A 6 -7.48 8.30 -2.00
C THR A 6 -6.94 9.67 -2.37
N LYS A 7 -7.64 10.76 -1.99
CA LYS A 7 -7.24 12.11 -2.41
C LYS A 7 -5.91 12.56 -1.82
N ALA A 8 -5.68 12.31 -0.52
CA ALA A 8 -4.47 12.75 0.15
C ALA A 8 -3.21 12.04 -0.41
N PRO A 9 -3.16 10.70 -0.53
CA PRO A 9 -2.02 10.00 -1.15
C PRO A 9 -1.77 10.49 -2.59
N LEU A 10 -2.82 10.65 -3.39
CA LEU A 10 -2.68 11.14 -4.77
C LEU A 10 -2.07 12.54 -4.83
N ARG A 11 -2.50 13.46 -3.95
CA ARG A 11 -1.94 14.81 -3.85
C ARG A 11 -0.48 14.79 -3.39
N LEU A 12 -0.17 14.01 -2.35
CA LEU A 12 1.21 13.87 -1.86
C LEU A 12 2.13 13.33 -2.94
N THR A 13 1.70 12.28 -3.66
CA THR A 13 2.45 11.71 -4.78
C THR A 13 2.74 12.78 -5.84
N ARG A 14 1.74 13.55 -6.25
CA ARG A 14 1.93 14.62 -7.25
C ARG A 14 2.91 15.69 -6.78
N LEU A 15 2.82 16.12 -5.53
CA LEU A 15 3.71 17.12 -4.96
C LEU A 15 5.14 16.60 -4.79
N ALA A 16 5.32 15.34 -4.43
CA ALA A 16 6.62 14.71 -4.26
C ALA A 16 7.32 14.38 -5.59
N PHE A 17 6.57 14.21 -6.66
CA PHE A 17 7.05 13.70 -7.94
C PHE A 17 8.27 14.46 -8.50
N PRO A 18 8.33 15.81 -8.53
CA PRO A 18 9.50 16.55 -9.00
C PRO A 18 10.77 16.25 -8.19
N TYR A 19 10.64 16.08 -6.89
CA TYR A 19 11.75 15.77 -5.98
C TYR A 19 12.23 14.33 -6.16
N LEU A 20 11.31 13.39 -6.27
CA LEU A 20 11.61 11.98 -6.53
C LEU A 20 12.31 11.79 -7.87
N ARG A 21 11.84 12.48 -8.91
CA ARG A 21 12.48 12.51 -10.22
C ARG A 21 13.93 13.02 -10.15
N LYS A 22 14.18 14.10 -9.40
CA LYS A 22 15.52 14.67 -9.22
C LYS A 22 16.50 13.68 -8.61
N SER A 23 16.05 12.79 -7.73
CA SER A 23 16.93 11.82 -7.08
C SER A 23 17.43 10.72 -8.04
N GLY A 24 16.73 10.45 -9.13
CA GLY A 24 17.03 9.34 -10.05
C GLY A 24 16.75 7.95 -9.46
N SER A 25 16.40 7.87 -8.18
CA SER A 25 16.13 6.63 -7.43
C SER A 25 14.96 6.78 -6.45
N GLY A 26 13.95 7.57 -6.84
CA GLY A 26 12.78 7.85 -6.02
C GLY A 26 11.99 6.59 -5.67
N ARG A 27 11.45 6.57 -4.45
CA ARG A 27 10.60 5.47 -3.96
C ARG A 27 9.27 5.99 -3.45
N ILE A 28 8.19 5.33 -3.86
CA ILE A 28 6.85 5.54 -3.32
C ILE A 28 6.38 4.20 -2.78
N ILE A 29 6.02 4.17 -1.51
CA ILE A 29 5.44 2.99 -0.87
C ILE A 29 4.04 3.36 -0.40
N ASP A 30 3.04 2.78 -1.05
CA ASP A 30 1.64 3.00 -0.72
C ASP A 30 1.12 1.87 0.17
N ILE A 31 0.70 2.20 1.40
CA ILE A 31 0.05 1.23 2.29
C ILE A 31 -1.44 1.19 1.96
N ILE A 32 -1.83 0.17 1.23
CA ILE A 32 -3.20 0.06 0.71
C ILE A 32 -4.04 -0.85 1.61
N SER A 33 -4.29 -2.06 1.23
CA SER A 33 -5.01 -3.12 1.96
C SER A 33 -5.33 -4.27 1.00
N MET A 34 -5.58 -5.46 1.52
CA MET A 34 -6.24 -6.53 0.78
C MET A 34 -7.61 -6.08 0.22
N SER A 35 -8.26 -5.10 0.87
CA SER A 35 -9.51 -4.51 0.36
C SER A 35 -9.33 -3.66 -0.91
N GLY A 36 -8.11 -3.39 -1.34
CA GLY A 36 -7.82 -2.84 -2.67
C GLY A 36 -7.68 -3.90 -3.76
N LYS A 37 -7.75 -5.18 -3.39
CA LYS A 37 -7.65 -6.35 -4.29
C LYS A 37 -8.98 -7.10 -4.43
N ARG A 38 -9.81 -7.05 -3.40
CA ARG A 38 -11.12 -7.73 -3.36
C ARG A 38 -12.06 -7.04 -2.38
N VAL A 39 -13.35 -7.30 -2.48
CA VAL A 39 -14.35 -6.86 -1.50
C VAL A 39 -14.65 -8.01 -0.54
N LYS A 40 -14.68 -7.73 0.77
CA LYS A 40 -15.02 -8.71 1.79
C LYS A 40 -16.13 -8.16 2.70
N GLY A 41 -17.19 -8.94 2.85
CA GLY A 41 -18.34 -8.54 3.66
C GLY A 41 -18.96 -7.22 3.19
N ASN A 42 -19.39 -6.40 4.14
CA ASN A 42 -20.09 -5.14 3.89
C ASN A 42 -19.16 -3.92 3.74
N LEU A 43 -17.86 -4.12 3.56
CA LEU A 43 -16.88 -3.04 3.49
C LEU A 43 -16.76 -2.42 2.09
N VAL A 44 -17.89 -2.25 1.39
CA VAL A 44 -17.91 -1.79 -0.01
C VAL A 44 -17.26 -0.41 -0.16
N GLY A 45 -17.70 0.58 0.62
CA GLY A 45 -17.14 1.95 0.54
C GLY A 45 -15.65 2.02 0.88
N TYR A 46 -15.20 1.23 1.85
CA TYR A 46 -13.78 1.10 2.18
C TYR A 46 -13.01 0.47 1.02
N SER A 47 -13.50 -0.64 0.48
CA SER A 47 -12.89 -1.32 -0.67
C SER A 47 -12.81 -0.38 -1.88
N MET A 48 -13.89 0.33 -2.22
CA MET A 48 -13.86 1.32 -3.30
C MET A 48 -12.73 2.33 -3.12
N SER A 49 -12.54 2.87 -1.91
CA SER A 49 -11.47 3.83 -1.64
C SER A 49 -10.07 3.20 -1.79
N LYS A 50 -9.91 1.93 -1.42
CA LYS A 50 -8.64 1.20 -1.53
C LYS A 50 -8.35 0.72 -2.95
N PHE A 51 -9.37 0.36 -3.74
CA PHE A 51 -9.22 0.14 -5.19
C PHE A 51 -8.79 1.42 -5.91
N ALA A 52 -9.37 2.56 -5.56
CA ALA A 52 -8.96 3.85 -6.12
C ALA A 52 -7.51 4.21 -5.74
N ALA A 53 -7.09 3.95 -4.51
CA ALA A 53 -5.69 4.11 -4.09
C ALA A 53 -4.75 3.18 -4.87
N MET A 54 -5.16 1.93 -5.12
CA MET A 54 -4.41 0.99 -5.96
C MET A 54 -4.24 1.52 -7.38
N ALA A 55 -5.32 2.02 -7.99
CA ALA A 55 -5.25 2.63 -9.33
C ALA A 55 -4.28 3.82 -9.36
N ALA A 56 -4.29 4.67 -8.32
CA ALA A 56 -3.35 5.80 -8.20
C ALA A 56 -1.89 5.32 -8.08
N SER A 57 -1.64 4.26 -7.32
CA SER A 57 -0.31 3.63 -7.18
C SER A 57 0.18 3.10 -8.53
N HIS A 58 -0.66 2.39 -9.27
CA HIS A 58 -0.33 1.91 -10.62
C HIS A 58 -0.05 3.05 -11.59
N ALA A 59 -0.84 4.13 -11.56
CA ALA A 59 -0.60 5.31 -12.39
C ALA A 59 0.75 5.97 -12.05
N ALA A 60 1.06 6.12 -10.77
CA ALA A 60 2.34 6.66 -10.32
C ALA A 60 3.52 5.80 -10.79
N ARG A 61 3.39 4.46 -10.75
CA ARG A 61 4.39 3.52 -11.27
C ARG A 61 4.60 3.70 -12.78
N LEU A 62 3.53 3.80 -13.54
CA LEU A 62 3.58 4.00 -14.99
C LEU A 62 4.29 5.32 -15.35
N HIS A 63 3.87 6.42 -14.75
CA HIS A 63 4.42 7.75 -15.03
C HIS A 63 5.83 7.98 -14.47
N GLY A 64 6.20 7.25 -13.43
CA GLY A 64 7.50 7.38 -12.78
C GLY A 64 8.62 6.51 -13.37
N TRP A 65 8.27 5.51 -14.17
CA TRP A 65 9.21 4.49 -14.65
C TRP A 65 10.45 5.09 -15.31
N ASP A 66 10.26 5.91 -16.34
CA ASP A 66 11.35 6.54 -17.12
C ASP A 66 12.08 7.64 -16.32
N LYS A 67 11.59 7.97 -15.14
CA LYS A 67 12.15 9.01 -14.26
C LYS A 67 12.94 8.44 -13.09
N GLY A 68 13.18 7.12 -13.08
CA GLY A 68 13.85 6.43 -11.99
C GLY A 68 13.03 6.31 -10.71
N ILE A 69 11.71 6.50 -10.79
CA ILE A 69 10.81 6.35 -9.64
C ILE A 69 10.23 4.93 -9.63
N ARG A 70 10.34 4.27 -8.48
CA ARG A 70 9.76 2.92 -8.27
C ARG A 70 8.67 2.99 -7.22
N VAL A 71 7.55 2.37 -7.52
CA VAL A 71 6.34 2.43 -6.70
C VAL A 71 5.94 1.02 -6.30
N THR A 72 5.69 0.82 -5.03
CA THR A 72 5.20 -0.45 -4.48
C THR A 72 3.91 -0.21 -3.69
N ALA A 73 2.89 -0.98 -3.98
CA ALA A 73 1.67 -1.07 -3.20
C ALA A 73 1.79 -2.23 -2.20
N ILE A 74 1.76 -1.95 -0.91
CA ILE A 74 1.66 -2.97 0.14
C ILE A 74 0.19 -3.15 0.50
N CYS A 75 -0.29 -4.38 0.41
CA CYS A 75 -1.69 -4.75 0.64
C CYS A 75 -1.81 -5.67 1.87
N PRO A 76 -1.83 -5.10 3.08
CA PRO A 76 -1.99 -5.91 4.28
C PRO A 76 -3.42 -6.43 4.43
N GLY A 77 -3.55 -7.59 5.08
CA GLY A 77 -4.78 -8.05 5.70
C GLY A 77 -4.99 -7.39 7.07
N TYR A 78 -5.34 -8.18 8.09
CA TYR A 78 -5.44 -7.67 9.46
C TYR A 78 -4.06 -7.35 10.02
N VAL A 79 -3.91 -6.12 10.51
CA VAL A 79 -2.72 -5.65 11.22
C VAL A 79 -3.16 -5.19 12.60
N ARG A 80 -2.45 -5.63 13.63
CA ARG A 80 -2.75 -5.28 15.03
C ARG A 80 -2.42 -3.82 15.29
N THR A 81 -3.45 -2.97 15.23
CA THR A 81 -3.39 -1.52 15.43
C THR A 81 -4.66 -1.06 16.15
N ASP A 82 -4.73 0.21 16.53
CA ASP A 82 -5.95 0.81 17.10
C ASP A 82 -7.15 0.65 16.15
N MET A 83 -6.93 0.70 14.85
CA MET A 83 -7.99 0.50 13.84
C MET A 83 -8.65 -0.88 13.94
N THR A 84 -7.91 -1.89 14.35
CA THR A 84 -8.38 -3.28 14.45
C THR A 84 -8.67 -3.73 15.87
N ALA A 85 -8.51 -2.85 16.87
CA ALA A 85 -8.68 -3.19 18.27
C ALA A 85 -10.08 -3.76 18.61
N GLU A 86 -11.12 -3.26 17.92
CA GLU A 86 -12.50 -3.71 18.11
C GLU A 86 -12.90 -4.93 17.25
N VAL A 87 -12.00 -5.46 16.43
CA VAL A 87 -12.27 -6.66 15.63
C VAL A 87 -12.32 -7.88 16.53
N LYS A 88 -13.51 -8.49 16.63
CA LYS A 88 -13.78 -9.68 17.47
C LYS A 88 -13.80 -10.98 16.64
N THR A 89 -13.82 -10.88 15.34
CA THR A 89 -13.92 -12.02 14.43
C THR A 89 -12.59 -12.72 14.15
N PHE A 90 -11.49 -12.13 14.63
CA PHE A 90 -10.14 -12.67 14.46
C PHE A 90 -9.28 -12.30 15.68
N GLU A 91 -8.47 -13.26 16.15
CA GLU A 91 -7.65 -13.09 17.35
C GLU A 91 -6.54 -12.06 17.11
N GLN A 92 -6.42 -11.09 18.00
CA GLN A 92 -5.44 -10.00 17.91
C GLN A 92 -4.00 -10.50 17.82
N GLU A 93 -3.68 -11.56 18.57
CA GLU A 93 -2.34 -12.16 18.63
C GLU A 93 -1.93 -12.85 17.32
N LYS A 94 -2.90 -13.20 16.48
CA LYS A 94 -2.69 -13.81 15.15
C LYS A 94 -2.63 -12.80 14.02
N MET A 95 -2.88 -11.51 14.30
CA MET A 95 -2.75 -10.45 13.32
C MET A 95 -1.29 -10.15 13.03
N SER A 96 -1.00 -9.72 11.81
CA SER A 96 0.31 -9.20 11.43
C SER A 96 0.66 -7.98 12.30
N ARG A 97 1.93 -7.74 12.54
CA ARG A 97 2.37 -6.60 13.35
C ARG A 97 2.76 -5.43 12.45
N PRO A 98 2.58 -4.18 12.90
CA PRO A 98 3.08 -3.01 12.17
C PRO A 98 4.58 -3.08 11.85
N GLU A 99 5.37 -3.65 12.77
CA GLU A 99 6.82 -3.82 12.60
C GLU A 99 7.17 -4.73 11.43
N ASP A 100 6.34 -5.73 11.13
CA ASP A 100 6.55 -6.63 9.99
C ASP A 100 6.36 -5.88 8.66
N ILE A 101 5.38 -4.95 8.59
CA ILE A 101 5.22 -4.05 7.44
C ILE A 101 6.41 -3.10 7.31
N ALA A 102 6.86 -2.51 8.42
CA ALA A 102 8.01 -1.62 8.43
C ALA A 102 9.28 -2.31 7.93
N GLN A 103 9.47 -3.58 8.26
CA GLN A 103 10.60 -4.39 7.78
C GLN A 103 10.53 -4.59 6.25
N ILE A 104 9.34 -4.87 5.72
CA ILE A 104 9.12 -4.96 4.26
C ILE A 104 9.45 -3.61 3.59
N VAL A 105 8.94 -2.50 4.13
CA VAL A 105 9.23 -1.15 3.62
C VAL A 105 10.73 -0.89 3.57
N ASN A 106 11.45 -1.18 4.66
CA ASN A 106 12.90 -1.00 4.73
C ASN A 106 13.62 -1.81 3.65
N THR A 107 13.23 -3.06 3.44
CA THR A 107 13.80 -3.92 2.39
C THR A 107 13.56 -3.33 1.00
N LEU A 108 12.33 -2.88 0.71
CA LEU A 108 11.98 -2.28 -0.57
C LEU A 108 12.77 -1.00 -0.88
N LEU A 109 13.05 -0.19 0.13
CA LEU A 109 13.84 1.04 -0.01
C LEU A 109 15.30 0.78 -0.36
N LEU A 110 15.84 -0.39 -0.02
CA LEU A 110 17.23 -0.78 -0.28
C LEU A 110 17.42 -1.45 -1.64
N LEU A 111 16.35 -1.81 -2.34
CA LEU A 111 16.44 -2.44 -3.66
C LEU A 111 16.92 -1.45 -4.72
N PRO A 112 17.75 -1.89 -5.68
CA PRO A 112 18.11 -1.07 -6.83
C PRO A 112 16.92 -0.86 -7.78
N ASN A 113 17.05 0.10 -8.70
CA ASN A 113 15.99 0.41 -9.67
C ASN A 113 15.57 -0.76 -10.55
N GLU A 114 16.46 -1.72 -10.76
CA GLU A 114 16.24 -2.92 -11.59
C GLU A 114 15.43 -4.01 -10.88
N SER A 115 15.37 -3.96 -9.54
CA SER A 115 14.64 -4.94 -8.73
C SER A 115 13.30 -4.36 -8.29
N VAL A 116 12.32 -4.40 -9.19
CA VAL A 116 11.01 -3.78 -8.99
C VAL A 116 10.03 -4.77 -8.34
N VAL A 117 9.40 -4.34 -7.26
CA VAL A 117 8.32 -5.08 -6.59
C VAL A 117 7.06 -4.23 -6.64
N PRO A 118 6.16 -4.46 -7.62
CA PRO A 118 4.99 -3.61 -7.81
C PRO A 118 3.98 -3.71 -6.68
N GLU A 119 3.79 -4.92 -6.15
CA GLU A 119 2.81 -5.22 -5.11
C GLU A 119 3.37 -6.23 -4.10
N VAL A 120 3.02 -6.02 -2.84
CA VAL A 120 3.26 -6.98 -1.75
C VAL A 120 1.94 -7.25 -1.06
N MET A 121 1.48 -8.49 -1.12
CA MET A 121 0.33 -8.94 -0.34
C MET A 121 0.84 -9.62 0.93
N MET A 122 0.39 -9.13 2.09
CA MET A 122 0.72 -9.70 3.38
C MET A 122 -0.55 -9.93 4.17
N ASN A 123 -0.87 -11.18 4.42
CA ASN A 123 -2.11 -11.54 5.10
C ASN A 123 -1.87 -12.64 6.14
N CYS A 124 -2.42 -12.48 7.31
CA CYS A 124 -2.42 -13.46 8.38
C CYS A 124 -3.54 -14.52 8.23
N VAL A 125 -4.39 -14.37 7.22
CA VAL A 125 -5.47 -15.30 6.86
C VAL A 125 -5.19 -15.87 5.48
N PHE A 126 -5.35 -17.19 5.34
CA PHE A 126 -5.29 -17.80 4.02
C PHE A 126 -6.51 -17.35 3.19
N GLU A 127 -6.24 -16.80 2.04
CA GLU A 127 -7.26 -16.52 1.03
C GLU A 127 -6.65 -16.56 -0.37
N THR A 128 -7.43 -17.05 -1.31
CA THR A 128 -7.12 -16.98 -2.74
C THR A 128 -7.70 -15.70 -3.33
N LEU A 129 -6.95 -15.04 -4.18
CA LEU A 129 -7.39 -13.85 -4.93
C LEU A 129 -7.82 -14.23 -6.33
#